data_66ca6f4cbc4a59726a630c6e158d2e33
#
_entry.id   66ca6f4cbc4a59726a630c6e158d2e33
#
_cell.length_a   1.000
_cell.length_b   1.000
_cell.length_c   1.000
_cell.angle_alpha   90.00
_cell.angle_beta   90.00
_cell.angle_gamma   90.00
#
_symmetry.space_group_name_H-M   'P 1'
#
loop_
_entity.id
_entity.type
_entity.pdbx_description
1 polymer ?
#
loop_
_entity_poly.entity_id
_entity_poly.type
_entity_poly.pdbx_seq_one_letter_code
_entity_poly.pdbx_strand_id
1 'polypeptide(L)'
;TVNETLLIHYLLQNTDSPEMRKYLINFYIDEFKSTLFRQTMFAEFELKINEMYARGEALTADVLNSTYRELNKLYFGEGVVIDSEIDLELARIPHFYYEFYVYSTLPATRRR
;
A
#
# COMPACT_ATOMS: atom_id res chain seq x y z
N THR A 1 3.09 9.93 -10.25
CA THR A 1 2.44 10.58 -9.12
C THR A 1 1.80 11.92 -9.50
N VAL A 2 2.33 13.12 -9.15
CA VAL A 2 1.67 14.38 -9.58
C VAL A 2 1.65 14.51 -11.11
N ASN A 3 2.75 14.21 -11.77
CA ASN A 3 2.83 14.27 -13.23
C ASN A 3 1.90 13.25 -13.91
N GLU A 4 1.79 12.06 -13.37
CA GLU A 4 0.87 11.02 -13.85
C GLU A 4 -0.59 11.45 -13.68
N THR A 5 -0.94 12.02 -12.52
CA THR A 5 -2.29 12.57 -12.27
C THR A 5 -2.64 13.68 -13.27
N LEU A 6 -1.70 14.59 -13.54
CA LEU A 6 -1.89 15.67 -14.51
C LEU A 6 -2.03 15.11 -15.94
N LEU A 7 -1.24 14.09 -16.29
CA LEU A 7 -1.32 13.43 -17.59
C LEU A 7 -2.67 12.73 -17.77
N ILE A 8 -3.12 11.96 -16.79
CA ILE A 8 -4.42 11.27 -16.86
C ILE A 8 -5.55 12.28 -16.94
N HIS A 9 -5.50 13.38 -16.18
CA HIS A 9 -6.49 14.44 -16.28
C HIS A 9 -6.54 15.06 -17.69
N TYR A 10 -5.38 15.37 -18.26
CA TYR A 10 -5.29 15.87 -19.63
C TYR A 10 -5.86 14.88 -20.65
N LEU A 11 -5.51 13.60 -20.56
CA LEU A 11 -6.02 12.57 -21.46
C LEU A 11 -7.54 12.39 -21.33
N LEU A 12 -8.09 12.46 -20.12
CA LEU A 12 -9.53 12.38 -19.89
C LEU A 12 -10.30 13.56 -20.49
N GLN A 13 -9.68 14.74 -20.55
CA GLN A 13 -10.29 15.91 -21.20
C GLN A 13 -10.19 15.88 -22.73
N ASN A 14 -9.23 15.15 -23.28
CA ASN A 14 -8.93 15.12 -24.70
C ASN A 14 -9.27 13.78 -25.38
N THR A 15 -10.08 12.94 -24.73
CA THR A 15 -10.61 11.71 -25.36
C THR A 15 -12.11 11.69 -25.42
N ASP A 16 -12.65 11.36 -26.62
CA ASP A 16 -14.07 11.17 -26.87
C ASP A 16 -14.50 9.69 -26.79
N SER A 17 -13.53 8.75 -26.72
CA SER A 17 -13.81 7.32 -26.64
C SER A 17 -14.23 6.91 -25.23
N PRO A 18 -15.45 6.35 -25.07
CA PRO A 18 -15.91 5.83 -23.78
C PRO A 18 -15.02 4.70 -23.22
N GLU A 19 -14.46 3.86 -24.12
CA GLU A 19 -13.58 2.76 -23.74
C GLU A 19 -12.26 3.31 -23.19
N MET A 20 -11.69 4.32 -23.85
CA MET A 20 -10.47 4.97 -23.36
C MET A 20 -10.71 5.67 -22.03
N ARG A 21 -11.86 6.33 -21.84
CA ARG A 21 -12.20 6.95 -20.55
C ARG A 21 -12.29 5.92 -19.42
N LYS A 22 -12.92 4.77 -19.65
CA LYS A 22 -13.00 3.68 -18.69
C LYS A 22 -11.60 3.15 -18.35
N TYR A 23 -10.76 2.94 -19.36
CA TYR A 23 -9.38 2.50 -19.16
C TYR A 23 -8.59 3.48 -18.29
N LEU A 24 -8.61 4.77 -18.60
CA LEU A 24 -7.89 5.81 -17.86
C LEU A 24 -8.36 5.93 -16.41
N ILE A 25 -9.66 5.84 -16.17
CA ILE A 25 -10.22 5.88 -14.81
C ILE A 25 -9.76 4.64 -14.03
N ASN A 26 -9.85 3.45 -14.62
CA ASN A 26 -9.41 2.22 -13.96
C ASN A 26 -7.91 2.24 -13.67
N PHE A 27 -7.12 2.68 -14.63
CA PHE A 27 -5.66 2.87 -14.45
C PHE A 27 -5.36 3.82 -13.28
N TYR A 28 -6.07 4.95 -13.20
CA TYR A 28 -5.89 5.92 -12.13
C TYR A 28 -6.25 5.35 -10.74
N ILE A 29 -7.32 4.57 -10.67
CA ILE A 29 -7.73 3.91 -9.42
C ILE A 29 -6.67 2.89 -8.98
N ASP A 30 -6.14 2.09 -9.91
CA ASP A 30 -5.10 1.10 -9.61
C ASP A 30 -3.79 1.77 -9.15
N GLU A 31 -3.39 2.87 -9.79
CA GLU A 31 -2.24 3.68 -9.37
C GLU A 31 -2.45 4.28 -7.97
N PHE A 32 -3.63 4.81 -7.68
CA PHE A 32 -3.96 5.35 -6.38
C PHE A 32 -3.92 4.27 -5.29
N LYS A 33 -4.48 3.09 -5.58
CA LYS A 33 -4.45 1.93 -4.69
C LYS A 33 -3.03 1.48 -4.39
N SER A 34 -2.19 1.33 -5.40
CA SER A 34 -0.82 0.82 -5.25
C SER A 34 0.13 1.82 -4.60
N THR A 35 0.00 3.11 -4.90
CA THR A 35 0.94 4.14 -4.44
C THR A 35 0.55 4.78 -3.12
N LEU A 36 -0.74 4.96 -2.83
CA LEU A 36 -1.19 5.58 -1.60
C LEU A 36 -1.68 4.55 -0.59
N PHE A 37 -2.66 3.75 -0.99
CA PHE A 37 -3.36 2.86 -0.08
C PHE A 37 -2.43 1.76 0.45
N ARG A 38 -1.75 1.06 -0.46
CA ARG A 38 -0.80 -0.01 -0.11
C ARG A 38 0.41 0.53 0.65
N GLN A 39 0.94 1.69 0.28
CA GLN A 39 2.08 2.27 0.99
C GLN A 39 1.71 2.72 2.41
N THR A 40 0.49 3.18 2.62
CA THR A 40 -0.02 3.50 3.95
C THR A 40 -0.13 2.24 4.82
N MET A 41 -0.64 1.13 4.26
CA MET A 41 -0.67 -0.16 4.94
C MET A 41 0.74 -0.64 5.32
N PHE A 42 1.71 -0.49 4.45
CA PHE A 42 3.10 -0.85 4.74
C PHE A 42 3.70 -0.01 5.87
N ALA A 43 3.43 1.29 5.89
CA ALA A 43 3.91 2.15 6.97
C ALA A 43 3.22 1.83 8.31
N GLU A 44 1.95 1.44 8.30
CA GLU A 44 1.26 0.98 9.50
C GLU A 44 1.84 -0.35 9.99
N PHE A 45 2.16 -1.27 9.09
CA PHE A 45 2.85 -2.51 9.44
C PHE A 45 4.23 -2.22 10.07
N GLU A 46 5.03 -1.37 9.43
CA GLU A 46 6.34 -0.94 9.94
C GLU A 46 6.22 -0.34 11.36
N LEU A 47 5.24 0.53 11.58
CA LEU A 47 4.99 1.11 12.91
C LEU A 47 4.64 0.03 13.93
N LYS A 48 3.71 -0.87 13.62
CA LYS A 48 3.27 -1.93 14.53
C LYS A 48 4.42 -2.83 14.96
N ILE A 49 5.27 -3.29 14.03
CA ILE A 49 6.40 -4.15 14.38
C ILE A 49 7.45 -3.42 15.23
N ASN A 50 7.70 -2.14 14.99
CA ASN A 50 8.60 -1.34 15.81
C ASN A 50 8.03 -1.10 17.23
N GLU A 51 6.72 -0.88 17.35
CA GLU A 51 6.06 -0.78 18.66
C GLU A 51 6.11 -2.11 19.45
N MET A 52 5.89 -3.24 18.79
CA MET A 52 6.03 -4.57 19.39
C MET A 52 7.46 -4.79 19.90
N TYR A 53 8.44 -4.47 19.07
CA TYR A 53 9.86 -4.55 19.46
C TYR A 53 10.18 -3.66 20.66
N ALA A 54 9.70 -2.42 20.68
CA ALA A 54 9.92 -1.48 21.77
C ALA A 54 9.28 -1.95 23.10
N ARG A 55 8.19 -2.75 23.04
CA ARG A 55 7.57 -3.39 24.20
C ARG A 55 8.29 -4.67 24.64
N GLY A 56 9.33 -5.10 23.93
CA GLY A 56 10.07 -6.33 24.20
C GLY A 56 9.37 -7.61 23.75
N GLU A 57 8.40 -7.50 22.83
CA GLU A 57 7.73 -8.66 22.25
C GLU A 57 8.63 -9.40 21.25
N ALA A 58 8.54 -10.71 21.20
CA ALA A 58 9.30 -11.51 20.26
C ALA A 58 8.70 -11.40 18.83
N LEU A 59 9.45 -10.81 17.90
CA LEU A 59 9.06 -10.72 16.48
C LEU A 59 9.36 -12.05 15.77
N THR A 60 8.52 -13.05 16.01
CA THR A 60 8.61 -14.33 15.27
C THR A 60 7.97 -14.21 13.89
N ALA A 61 8.30 -15.14 12.99
CA ALA A 61 7.68 -15.19 11.66
C ALA A 61 6.14 -15.26 11.75
N ASP A 62 5.61 -16.04 12.69
CA ASP A 62 4.16 -16.18 12.87
C ASP A 62 3.50 -14.86 13.31
N VAL A 63 4.13 -14.12 14.22
CA VAL A 63 3.65 -12.81 14.69
C VAL A 63 3.66 -11.80 13.52
N LEU A 64 4.74 -11.76 12.75
CA LEU A 64 4.86 -10.86 11.60
C LEU A 64 3.81 -11.20 10.52
N ASN A 65 3.68 -12.47 10.17
CA ASN A 65 2.73 -12.96 9.18
C ASN A 65 1.28 -12.67 9.59
N SER A 66 0.92 -12.94 10.84
CA SER A 66 -0.43 -12.68 11.35
C SER A 66 -0.75 -11.18 11.35
N THR A 67 0.18 -10.34 11.80
CA THR A 67 0.03 -8.88 11.79
C THR A 67 -0.16 -8.34 10.37
N TYR A 68 0.62 -8.85 9.42
CA TYR A 68 0.51 -8.46 8.02
C TYR A 68 -0.81 -8.91 7.40
N ARG A 69 -1.27 -10.12 7.69
CA ARG A 69 -2.57 -10.65 7.25
C ARG A 69 -3.73 -9.82 7.78
N GLU A 70 -3.70 -9.43 9.05
CA GLU A 70 -4.73 -8.57 9.67
C GLU A 70 -4.83 -7.21 8.96
N LEU A 71 -3.70 -6.61 8.65
CA LEU A 71 -3.67 -5.36 7.89
C LEU A 71 -4.22 -5.54 6.47
N ASN A 72 -3.86 -6.61 5.77
CA ASN A 72 -4.42 -6.90 4.46
C ASN A 72 -5.96 -7.02 4.53
N LYS A 73 -6.50 -7.75 5.51
CA LYS A 73 -7.95 -7.85 5.72
C LYS A 73 -8.60 -6.50 6.00
N LEU A 74 -7.97 -5.68 6.83
CA LEU A 74 -8.48 -4.34 7.18
C LEU A 74 -8.52 -3.42 5.94
N TYR A 75 -7.45 -3.40 5.16
CA TYR A 75 -7.31 -2.48 4.05
C TYR A 75 -8.06 -2.90 2.78
N PHE A 76 -8.13 -4.20 2.49
CA PHE A 76 -8.82 -4.71 1.30
C PHE A 76 -10.28 -5.09 1.55
N GLY A 77 -10.67 -5.25 2.83
CA GLY A 77 -12.04 -5.56 3.23
C GLY A 77 -12.46 -7.00 2.91
N GLU A 78 -13.71 -7.32 3.26
CA GLU A 78 -14.27 -8.67 3.15
C GLU A 78 -14.60 -9.10 1.71
N GLY A 79 -14.63 -8.15 0.78
CA GLY A 79 -14.93 -8.41 -0.64
C GLY A 79 -13.76 -9.01 -1.43
N VAL A 80 -12.57 -9.11 -0.84
CA VAL A 80 -11.36 -9.63 -1.48
C VAL A 80 -10.92 -10.93 -0.81
N VAL A 81 -10.72 -11.96 -1.62
CA VAL A 81 -10.11 -13.21 -1.14
C VAL A 81 -8.62 -12.96 -0.92
N ILE A 82 -8.18 -13.16 0.31
CA ILE A 82 -6.79 -12.99 0.70
C ILE A 82 -6.16 -14.38 0.80
N ASP A 83 -5.29 -14.70 -0.14
CA ASP A 83 -4.56 -15.97 -0.18
C ASP A 83 -3.55 -16.07 0.97
N SER A 84 -3.26 -17.30 1.41
CA SER A 84 -2.31 -17.55 2.50
C SER A 84 -0.89 -17.07 2.18
N GLU A 85 -0.53 -17.09 0.91
CA GLU A 85 0.79 -16.71 0.40
C GLU A 85 1.11 -15.24 0.58
N ILE A 86 0.08 -14.38 0.75
CA ILE A 86 0.28 -12.95 0.99
C ILE A 86 1.08 -12.68 2.27
N ASP A 87 1.00 -13.57 3.25
CA ASP A 87 1.73 -13.45 4.51
C ASP A 87 3.25 -13.45 4.31
N LEU A 88 3.71 -14.13 3.25
CA LEU A 88 5.13 -14.20 2.91
C LEU A 88 5.62 -12.98 2.12
N GLU A 89 4.71 -12.11 1.68
CA GLU A 89 5.08 -10.93 0.90
C GLU A 89 6.01 -10.00 1.68
N LEU A 90 5.77 -9.86 2.99
CA LEU A 90 6.60 -9.02 3.87
C LEU A 90 8.09 -9.38 3.83
N ALA A 91 8.42 -10.68 3.69
CA ALA A 91 9.80 -11.15 3.64
C ALA A 91 10.52 -10.78 2.33
N ARG A 92 9.76 -10.50 1.26
CA ARG A 92 10.29 -10.11 -0.05
C ARG A 92 10.51 -8.60 -0.18
N ILE A 93 9.92 -7.80 0.69
CA ILE A 93 9.99 -6.34 0.61
C ILE A 93 11.22 -5.84 1.37
N PRO A 94 12.30 -5.41 0.68
CA PRO A 94 13.55 -5.02 1.35
C PRO A 94 13.40 -3.80 2.24
N HIS A 95 12.38 -2.98 2.03
CA HIS A 95 12.10 -1.77 2.81
C HIS A 95 11.86 -2.06 4.30
N PHE A 96 11.28 -3.22 4.63
CA PHE A 96 11.03 -3.60 6.03
C PHE A 96 12.29 -4.02 6.80
N TYR A 97 13.43 -4.20 6.11
CA TYR A 97 14.72 -4.49 6.74
C TYR A 97 15.49 -3.23 7.15
N TYR A 98 14.95 -2.04 6.85
CA TYR A 98 15.51 -0.75 7.24
C TYR A 98 14.54 -0.01 8.15
N GLU A 99 15.04 0.51 9.26
CA GLU A 99 14.25 1.18 10.28
C GLU A 99 13.49 2.41 9.72
N PHE A 100 12.16 2.39 9.81
CA PHE A 100 11.25 3.45 9.35
C PHE A 100 11.46 3.93 7.90
N TYR A 101 11.98 3.06 7.03
CA TYR A 101 12.24 3.41 5.65
C TYR A 101 10.94 3.61 4.85
N VAL A 102 9.93 2.76 5.07
CA VAL A 102 8.64 2.87 4.38
C VAL A 102 7.96 4.18 4.74
N TYR A 103 7.96 4.55 6.02
CA TYR A 103 7.39 5.81 6.48
C TYR A 103 8.07 7.02 5.82
N SER A 104 9.37 6.98 5.61
CA SER A 104 10.11 8.07 4.96
C SER A 104 9.76 8.26 3.48
N THR A 105 9.26 7.19 2.82
CA THR A 105 8.88 7.19 1.40
C THR A 105 7.41 7.55 1.16
N LEU A 106 6.59 7.67 2.22
CA LEU A 106 5.19 8.07 2.07
C LEU A 106 5.09 9.42 1.35
N PRO A 107 4.18 9.55 0.37
CA PRO A 107 3.93 10.82 -0.29
C PRO A 107 3.62 11.91 0.74
N ALA A 108 4.25 13.07 0.61
CA ALA A 108 4.15 14.20 1.54
C ALA A 108 2.74 14.83 1.65
N THR A 109 1.70 14.16 1.18
CA THR A 109 0.30 14.59 1.21
C THR A 109 -0.29 14.70 2.62
N ARG A 110 0.44 14.31 3.66
CA ARG A 110 -0.02 14.38 5.06
C ARG A 110 0.82 15.32 5.93
N ARG A 111 1.49 16.31 5.34
CA ARG A 111 2.07 17.41 6.13
C ARG A 111 1.11 18.60 6.13
N ARG A 112 0.05 18.49 6.92
CA ARG A 112 -0.69 19.65 7.48
C ARG A 112 -1.25 19.27 8.83
#